data_5168b8d8d7cce51b9d9ecab12af4ad49
#
_entry.id   5168b8d8d7cce51b9d9ecab12af4ad49
#
_cell.length_a   1.000
_cell.length_b   1.000
_cell.length_c   1.000
_cell.angle_alpha   90.00
_cell.angle_beta   90.00
_cell.angle_gamma   90.00
#
_symmetry.space_group_name_H-M   'P 1'
#
loop_
_entity.id
_entity.type
_entity.pdbx_description
1 polymer ?
#
loop_
_entity_poly.entity_id
_entity_poly.type
_entity_poly.pdbx_seq_one_letter_code
_entity_poly.pdbx_strand_id
1 'polypeptide(L)'
;MNNMSNKKITIVGLGLIGGSLAKALYEKAGIRNILAVDRNRDYINKALKDGIIREGYDSFDQNIWNSDIIFVCTPVKQAIDHIGKIAENVGPDTIVTDVGSTKGEI
;
A
#
# COMPACT_ATOMS: atom_id res chain seq x y z
N MET A 1 -18.92 -1.51 15.99
CA MET A 1 -18.07 -2.57 15.43
C MET A 1 -17.31 -2.07 14.21
N ASN A 2 -16.03 -2.15 14.27
CA ASN A 2 -15.21 -1.67 13.16
C ASN A 2 -14.71 -2.85 12.33
N ASN A 3 -15.21 -2.99 11.11
CA ASN A 3 -14.80 -4.07 10.22
C ASN A 3 -13.48 -3.79 9.50
N MET A 4 -12.97 -2.56 9.60
CA MET A 4 -11.73 -2.22 8.92
C MET A 4 -10.55 -3.01 9.45
N SER A 5 -10.58 -3.41 10.71
CA SER A 5 -9.46 -4.14 11.30
C SER A 5 -9.22 -5.49 10.64
N ASN A 6 -10.23 -6.03 9.95
CA ASN A 6 -10.10 -7.31 9.26
C ASN A 6 -9.69 -7.17 7.80
N LYS A 7 -9.54 -5.96 7.32
CA LYS A 7 -9.22 -5.74 5.92
C LYS A 7 -7.75 -6.01 5.65
N LYS A 8 -7.49 -6.48 4.45
CA LYS A 8 -6.13 -6.64 3.94
C LYS A 8 -5.82 -5.45 3.06
N ILE A 9 -4.80 -4.70 3.45
CA ILE A 9 -4.44 -3.46 2.78
C ILE A 9 -3.02 -3.59 2.23
N THR A 10 -2.83 -3.17 1.00
CA THR A 10 -1.50 -3.11 0.41
C THR A 10 -1.17 -1.66 0.07
N ILE A 11 0.03 -1.23 0.40
CA ILE A 11 0.51 0.12 0.11
C ILE A 11 1.67 0.00 -0.87
N VAL A 12 1.52 0.60 -2.02
CA VAL A 12 2.56 0.62 -3.05
C VAL A 12 3.29 1.95 -2.93
N GLY A 13 4.50 1.89 -2.43
CA GLY A 13 5.32 3.07 -2.18
C GLY A 13 5.29 3.48 -0.72
N LEU A 14 6.41 3.27 -0.01
CA LEU A 14 6.53 3.56 1.42
C LEU A 14 7.31 4.83 1.71
N GLY A 15 7.38 5.74 0.75
CA GLY A 15 7.99 7.01 1.01
C GLY A 15 7.20 7.80 2.04
N LEU A 16 7.33 9.12 1.98
CA LEU A 16 6.74 9.97 3.01
C LEU A 16 5.24 9.75 3.15
N ILE A 17 4.52 9.76 2.04
CA ILE A 17 3.05 9.62 2.08
C ILE A 17 2.65 8.21 2.44
N GLY A 18 3.23 7.23 1.75
CA GLY A 18 2.86 5.83 1.99
C GLY A 18 3.21 5.37 3.39
N GLY A 19 4.35 5.80 3.90
CA GLY A 19 4.74 5.46 5.26
C GLY A 19 3.81 6.06 6.29
N SER A 20 3.42 7.32 6.09
CA SER A 20 2.48 7.97 6.99
C SER A 20 1.11 7.31 6.96
N LEU A 21 0.67 6.93 5.77
CA LEU A 21 -0.60 6.24 5.64
C LEU A 21 -0.58 4.89 6.35
N ALA A 22 0.48 4.13 6.14
CA ALA A 22 0.61 2.82 6.78
C ALA A 22 0.55 2.95 8.30
N LYS A 23 1.27 3.93 8.82
CA LYS A 23 1.31 4.14 10.26
C LYS A 23 -0.06 4.54 10.81
N ALA A 24 -0.76 5.41 10.09
CA ALA A 24 -2.10 5.83 10.52
C ALA A 24 -3.08 4.68 10.50
N LEU A 25 -3.03 3.84 9.45
CA LEU A 25 -3.91 2.69 9.38
C LEU A 25 -3.64 1.71 10.51
N TYR A 26 -2.38 1.51 10.83
CA TYR A 26 -2.01 0.61 11.90
C TYR A 26 -2.43 1.15 13.28
N GLU A 27 -2.09 2.41 13.55
CA GLU A 27 -2.28 2.98 14.88
C GLU A 27 -3.69 3.45 15.14
N LYS A 28 -4.34 4.03 14.14
CA LYS A 28 -5.65 4.66 14.36
C LYS A 28 -6.81 3.79 13.92
N ALA A 29 -6.64 3.06 12.83
CA ALA A 29 -7.71 2.20 12.34
C ALA A 29 -7.60 0.77 12.84
N GLY A 30 -6.49 0.43 13.49
CA GLY A 30 -6.32 -0.91 14.05
C GLY A 30 -6.12 -2.00 13.02
N ILE A 31 -5.73 -1.63 11.81
CA ILE A 31 -5.51 -2.61 10.75
C ILE A 31 -4.16 -3.26 10.97
N ARG A 32 -4.15 -4.59 10.99
CA ARG A 32 -2.92 -5.35 11.22
C ARG A 32 -2.40 -6.02 9.98
N ASN A 33 -3.26 -6.28 9.00
CA ASN A 33 -2.88 -6.99 7.79
C ASN A 33 -2.50 -6.01 6.70
N ILE A 34 -1.36 -5.34 6.90
CA ILE A 34 -0.85 -4.32 5.97
C ILE A 34 0.38 -4.86 5.27
N LEU A 35 0.34 -4.86 3.95
CA LEU A 35 1.46 -5.25 3.11
C LEU A 35 1.98 -4.02 2.40
N ALA A 36 3.24 -4.04 2.02
CA ALA A 36 3.83 -2.90 1.31
C ALA A 36 4.72 -3.37 0.19
N VAL A 37 4.79 -2.56 -0.85
CA VAL A 37 5.68 -2.79 -2.00
C VAL A 37 6.48 -1.51 -2.21
N ASP A 38 7.81 -1.64 -2.21
CA ASP A 38 8.68 -0.50 -2.47
C ASP A 38 10.03 -1.02 -2.93
N ARG A 39 10.57 -0.42 -3.98
CA ARG A 39 11.89 -0.81 -4.46
C ARG A 39 12.99 -0.47 -3.46
N ASN A 40 12.75 0.50 -2.60
CA ASN A 40 13.72 0.87 -1.58
C ASN A 40 13.58 -0.07 -0.39
N ARG A 41 14.51 -1.02 -0.32
CA ARG A 41 14.45 -2.05 0.71
C ARG A 41 14.57 -1.47 2.11
N ASP A 42 15.22 -0.33 2.25
CA ASP A 42 15.37 0.31 3.56
C ASP A 42 14.02 0.74 4.13
N TYR A 43 13.13 1.24 3.28
CA TYR A 43 11.79 1.59 3.74
C TYR A 43 11.02 0.36 4.21
N ILE A 44 11.14 -0.73 3.46
CA ILE A 44 10.49 -1.97 3.82
C ILE A 44 11.01 -2.47 5.18
N ASN A 45 12.32 -2.51 5.32
CA ASN A 45 12.93 -3.03 6.54
C ASN A 45 12.56 -2.19 7.75
N LYS A 46 12.50 -0.88 7.60
CA LYS A 46 12.12 -0.02 8.70
C LYS A 46 10.67 -0.25 9.12
N ALA A 47 9.79 -0.36 8.17
CA ALA A 47 8.38 -0.58 8.47
C ALA A 47 8.14 -1.95 9.12
N LEU A 48 8.87 -2.96 8.68
CA LEU A 48 8.82 -4.28 9.30
C LEU A 48 9.34 -4.24 10.73
N LYS A 49 10.44 -3.54 10.94
CA LYS A 49 11.04 -3.42 12.25
C LYS A 49 10.11 -2.70 13.23
N ASP A 50 9.44 -1.68 12.73
CA ASP A 50 8.51 -0.91 13.55
C ASP A 50 7.19 -1.63 13.76
N GLY A 51 7.00 -2.76 13.10
CA GLY A 51 5.77 -3.54 13.25
C GLY A 51 4.57 -2.95 12.56
N ILE A 52 4.76 -1.98 11.67
CA ILE A 52 3.67 -1.29 11.00
C ILE A 52 3.13 -2.11 9.84
N ILE A 53 3.99 -2.83 9.14
CA ILE A 53 3.55 -3.70 8.06
C ILE A 53 3.84 -5.14 8.44
N ARG A 54 3.01 -6.03 7.92
CA ARG A 54 3.15 -7.47 8.17
C ARG A 54 4.14 -8.10 7.21
N GLU A 55 4.08 -7.70 5.95
CA GLU A 55 4.96 -8.21 4.91
C GLU A 55 5.36 -7.08 3.98
N GLY A 56 6.54 -7.19 3.41
CA GLY A 56 7.03 -6.20 2.48
C GLY A 56 7.72 -6.86 1.31
N TYR A 57 7.56 -6.28 0.12
CA TYR A 57 8.10 -6.79 -1.12
C TYR A 57 8.81 -5.68 -1.88
N ASP A 58 9.88 -6.01 -2.57
CA ASP A 58 10.56 -5.02 -3.39
C ASP A 58 10.03 -4.99 -4.81
N SER A 59 9.08 -5.85 -5.14
CA SER A 59 8.37 -5.83 -6.41
C SER A 59 6.98 -6.41 -6.18
N PHE A 60 6.11 -6.30 -7.18
CA PHE A 60 4.77 -6.85 -7.05
C PHE A 60 4.82 -8.36 -6.86
N ASP A 61 4.00 -8.83 -5.95
CA ASP A 61 3.90 -10.23 -5.58
C ASP A 61 2.44 -10.63 -5.63
N GLN A 62 2.18 -11.88 -6.00
CA GLN A 62 0.80 -12.33 -6.13
C GLN A 62 0.01 -12.23 -4.83
N ASN A 63 0.71 -12.16 -3.70
CA ASN A 63 0.04 -12.04 -2.40
C ASN A 63 -0.72 -10.72 -2.23
N ILE A 64 -0.44 -9.72 -3.06
CA ILE A 64 -1.13 -8.44 -2.91
C ILE A 64 -2.42 -8.36 -3.75
N TRP A 65 -2.58 -9.26 -4.72
CA TRP A 65 -3.71 -9.14 -5.65
C TRP A 65 -5.07 -9.37 -5.01
N ASN A 66 -5.10 -10.08 -3.90
CA ASN A 66 -6.36 -10.31 -3.18
C ASN A 66 -6.54 -9.37 -2.01
N SER A 67 -5.88 -8.24 -2.03
CA SER A 67 -6.10 -7.19 -1.04
C SER A 67 -7.49 -6.61 -1.18
N ASP A 68 -8.03 -6.13 -0.08
CA ASP A 68 -9.31 -5.41 -0.12
C ASP A 68 -9.11 -4.02 -0.71
N ILE A 69 -8.01 -3.36 -0.33
CA ILE A 69 -7.69 -2.02 -0.82
C ILE A 69 -6.20 -1.97 -1.13
N ILE A 70 -5.86 -1.37 -2.27
CA ILE A 70 -4.49 -1.11 -2.64
C ILE A 70 -4.32 0.39 -2.82
N PHE A 71 -3.48 0.99 -1.99
CA PHE A 71 -3.16 2.42 -2.09
C PHE A 71 -1.88 2.59 -2.89
N VAL A 72 -1.95 3.38 -3.94
CA VAL A 72 -0.78 3.68 -4.77
C VAL A 72 -0.25 5.05 -4.36
N CYS A 73 0.91 5.05 -3.73
CA CYS A 73 1.51 6.26 -3.14
C CYS A 73 2.81 6.66 -3.82
N THR A 74 3.05 6.14 -5.02
CA THR A 74 4.24 6.48 -5.79
C THR A 74 4.00 7.74 -6.61
N PRO A 75 5.08 8.39 -7.10
CA PRO A 75 4.93 9.57 -7.94
C PRO A 75 4.10 9.28 -9.19
N VAL A 76 3.52 10.34 -9.75
CA VAL A 76 2.54 10.22 -10.82
C VAL A 76 3.00 9.33 -11.97
N LYS A 77 4.23 9.50 -12.44
CA LYS A 77 4.72 8.70 -13.56
C LYS A 77 4.71 7.21 -13.25
N GLN A 78 5.15 6.86 -12.07
CA GLN A 78 5.21 5.46 -11.66
C GLN A 78 3.83 4.95 -11.30
N ALA A 79 2.98 5.82 -10.78
CA ALA A 79 1.63 5.41 -10.38
C ALA A 79 0.82 4.93 -11.57
N ILE A 80 0.96 5.58 -12.73
CA ILE A 80 0.22 5.17 -13.91
C ILE A 80 0.56 3.74 -14.30
N ASP A 81 1.87 3.42 -14.33
CA ASP A 81 2.30 2.06 -14.66
C ASP A 81 1.85 1.07 -13.60
N HIS A 82 1.95 1.44 -12.35
CA HIS A 82 1.57 0.55 -11.25
C HIS A 82 0.07 0.25 -11.28
N ILE A 83 -0.74 1.28 -11.49
CA ILE A 83 -2.19 1.09 -11.53
C ILE A 83 -2.58 0.19 -12.68
N GLY A 84 -1.95 0.38 -13.84
CA GLY A 84 -2.21 -0.48 -14.99
C GLY A 84 -1.92 -1.94 -14.69
N LYS A 85 -0.77 -2.20 -14.08
CA LYS A 85 -0.39 -3.56 -13.75
C LYS A 85 -1.29 -4.15 -12.67
N ILE A 86 -1.64 -3.35 -11.68
CA ILE A 86 -2.53 -3.80 -10.62
C ILE A 86 -3.88 -4.15 -11.19
N ALA A 87 -4.41 -3.31 -12.08
CA ALA A 87 -5.73 -3.54 -12.65
C ALA A 87 -5.80 -4.83 -13.45
N GLU A 88 -4.69 -5.28 -14.02
CA GLU A 88 -4.64 -6.53 -14.77
C GLU A 88 -4.72 -7.76 -13.89
N ASN A 89 -4.43 -7.62 -12.61
CA ASN A 89 -4.25 -8.75 -11.73
C ASN A 89 -5.27 -8.86 -10.60
N VAL A 90 -5.97 -7.77 -10.28
CA VAL A 90 -6.91 -7.80 -9.16
C VAL A 90 -8.31 -8.17 -9.63
N GLY A 91 -9.10 -8.67 -8.69
CA GLY A 91 -10.49 -8.97 -8.96
C GLY A 91 -11.39 -7.75 -8.80
N PRO A 92 -12.69 -7.93 -9.07
CA PRO A 92 -13.62 -6.80 -9.03
C PRO A 92 -13.87 -6.24 -7.64
N ASP A 93 -13.54 -6.99 -6.61
CA ASP A 93 -13.80 -6.54 -5.24
C ASP A 93 -12.67 -5.73 -4.63
N THR A 94 -11.55 -5.62 -5.33
CA THR A 94 -10.41 -4.87 -4.83
C THR A 94 -10.53 -3.40 -5.22
N ILE A 95 -10.40 -2.53 -4.23
CA ILE A 95 -10.44 -1.10 -4.46
C ILE A 95 -8.99 -0.60 -4.65
N VAL A 96 -8.75 0.12 -5.72
CA VAL A 96 -7.43 0.69 -5.99
C VAL A 96 -7.55 2.20 -5.92
N THR A 97 -6.76 2.81 -5.06
CA THR A 97 -6.81 4.24 -4.79
C THR A 97 -5.44 4.86 -5.01
N ASP A 98 -5.38 5.91 -5.81
CA ASP A 98 -4.16 6.65 -6.07
C ASP A 98 -4.13 7.87 -5.17
N VAL A 99 -3.29 7.85 -4.13
CA VAL A 99 -3.18 8.99 -3.21
C VAL A 99 -1.96 9.86 -3.51
N GLY A 100 -0.99 9.32 -4.23
CA GLY A 100 0.22 10.08 -4.53
C GLY A 100 0.00 11.16 -5.55
N SER A 101 -0.87 10.91 -6.52
CA SER A 101 -1.04 11.83 -7.63
C SER A 101 -1.67 13.16 -7.21
N THR A 102 -2.39 13.18 -6.11
CA THR A 102 -3.02 14.43 -5.67
C THR A 102 -2.01 15.48 -5.27
N LYS A 103 -0.79 15.08 -5.01
CA LYS A 103 0.25 16.03 -4.63
C LYS A 103 0.90 16.67 -5.84
N GLY A 104 0.81 16.01 -6.97
CA GLY A 104 1.56 16.43 -8.14
C GLY A 104 1.13 17.74 -8.71
N GLU A 105 -0.11 18.09 -8.56
CA GLU A 105 -0.61 19.31 -9.16
C GLU A 105 -0.37 20.55 -8.31
N ILE A 106 0.14 20.36 -7.13
CA ILE A 106 0.47 21.51 -6.27
C ILE A 106 1.85 22.07 -6.60
#